data_194d8f012915f51c99e68a7c2cf9dd33
#
_entry.id   194d8f012915f51c99e68a7c2cf9dd33
#
_cell.length_a   1.000
_cell.length_b   1.000
_cell.length_c   1.000
_cell.angle_alpha   90.00
_cell.angle_beta   90.00
_cell.angle_gamma   90.00
#
_symmetry.space_group_name_H-M   'P 1'
#
loop_
_entity.id
_entity.type
_entity.pdbx_description
1 polymer ?
#
loop_
_entity_poly.entity_id
_entity_poly.type
_entity_poly.pdbx_seq_one_letter_code
_entity_poly.pdbx_strand_id
1 'polypeptide(L)'
;MLPSKKNLTETEIRTRYITPALQNAGWPEDILREEFYYFTQGRIIVRGKKSFRKDKKFVDYLLLRQDGTNTPLAIVEAKDNNHDEGAGMQQALEYANHLDVPFVFTSNGDSFVMHDRTGLLGKVEQTISLDSFPSPDELEHLYIKWRGIEVGSAVALLKTPYHDDGSGKKPRYYQ
;
A
#
# COMPACT_ATOMS: atom_id res chain seq x y z
N MET A 1 34.07 -6.87 4.51
CA MET A 1 33.17 -7.90 3.97
C MET A 1 31.75 -7.49 4.35
N LEU A 2 30.87 -7.26 3.42
CA LEU A 2 29.46 -6.96 3.75
C LEU A 2 28.84 -8.23 4.36
N PRO A 3 28.01 -8.12 5.41
CA PRO A 3 27.34 -9.27 5.99
C PRO A 3 26.49 -9.97 4.94
N SER A 4 26.41 -11.30 5.03
CA SER A 4 25.49 -12.07 4.20
C SER A 4 24.07 -11.54 4.41
N LYS A 5 23.28 -11.43 3.34
CA LYS A 5 21.89 -10.96 3.38
C LYS A 5 21.03 -11.71 4.41
N LYS A 6 21.31 -12.99 4.60
CA LYS A 6 20.68 -13.86 5.62
C LYS A 6 20.95 -13.45 7.07
N ASN A 7 21.97 -12.64 7.32
CA ASN A 7 22.31 -12.13 8.65
C ASN A 7 21.69 -10.76 8.94
N LEU A 8 20.93 -10.20 7.98
CA LEU A 8 20.26 -8.93 8.13
C LEU A 8 18.92 -9.10 8.82
N THR A 9 18.60 -8.17 9.68
CA THR A 9 17.28 -8.06 10.29
C THR A 9 16.25 -7.61 9.25
N GLU A 10 14.97 -7.82 9.53
CA GLU A 10 13.87 -7.33 8.69
C GLU A 10 13.99 -5.82 8.44
N THR A 11 14.29 -5.03 9.47
CA THR A 11 14.53 -3.59 9.33
C THR A 11 15.67 -3.26 8.38
N GLU A 12 16.77 -4.02 8.42
CA GLU A 12 17.88 -3.83 7.48
C GLU A 12 17.51 -4.25 6.06
N ILE A 13 16.73 -5.33 5.89
CA ILE A 13 16.19 -5.73 4.58
C ILE A 13 15.31 -4.62 4.02
N ARG A 14 14.40 -4.07 4.83
CA ARG A 14 13.56 -2.94 4.44
C ARG A 14 14.40 -1.77 3.96
N THR A 15 15.30 -1.28 4.80
CA THR A 15 16.09 -0.08 4.54
C THR A 15 17.04 -0.23 3.36
N ARG A 16 17.65 -1.41 3.17
CA ARG A 16 18.70 -1.60 2.14
C ARG A 16 18.16 -2.05 0.80
N TYR A 17 17.00 -2.71 0.75
CA TYR A 17 16.50 -3.36 -0.47
C TYR A 17 15.08 -2.92 -0.83
N ILE A 18 14.12 -3.00 0.11
CA ILE A 18 12.72 -2.75 -0.19
C ILE A 18 12.45 -1.26 -0.36
N THR A 19 12.84 -0.41 0.61
CA THR A 19 12.66 1.05 0.50
C THR A 19 13.29 1.63 -0.76
N PRO A 20 14.57 1.31 -1.12
CA PRO A 20 15.15 1.78 -2.36
C PRO A 20 14.43 1.30 -3.62
N ALA A 21 13.93 0.06 -3.64
CA ALA A 21 13.15 -0.45 -4.77
C ALA A 21 11.86 0.35 -4.97
N LEU A 22 11.13 0.64 -3.89
CA LEU A 22 9.92 1.47 -3.93
C LEU A 22 10.23 2.90 -4.38
N GLN A 23 11.30 3.51 -3.87
CA GLN A 23 11.74 4.85 -4.27
C GLN A 23 12.15 4.90 -5.75
N ASN A 24 12.88 3.91 -6.24
CA ASN A 24 13.28 3.81 -7.65
C ASN A 24 12.06 3.64 -8.58
N ALA A 25 10.98 3.02 -8.09
CA ALA A 25 9.70 2.92 -8.80
C ALA A 25 8.89 4.24 -8.76
N GLY A 26 9.38 5.28 -8.06
CA GLY A 26 8.75 6.60 -8.00
C GLY A 26 7.82 6.83 -6.81
N TRP A 27 7.82 5.93 -5.82
CA TRP A 27 7.05 6.16 -4.60
C TRP A 27 7.75 7.18 -3.70
N PRO A 28 7.06 8.27 -3.28
CA PRO A 28 7.68 9.33 -2.49
C PRO A 28 7.95 8.89 -1.04
N GLU A 29 8.99 9.45 -0.46
CA GLU A 29 9.49 9.07 0.87
C GLU A 29 8.47 9.28 2.00
N ASP A 30 7.61 10.26 1.90
CA ASP A 30 6.58 10.54 2.90
C ASP A 30 5.46 9.49 2.92
N ILE A 31 5.25 8.78 1.81
CA ILE A 31 4.32 7.64 1.71
C ILE A 31 4.97 6.36 2.24
N LEU A 32 6.31 6.27 2.16
CA LEU A 32 7.09 5.13 2.61
C LEU A 32 7.44 5.17 4.11
N ARG A 33 6.78 6.00 4.90
CA ARG A 33 7.02 6.05 6.36
C ARG A 33 6.54 4.76 7.00
N GLU A 34 7.50 3.89 7.20
CA GLU A 34 7.42 2.60 7.85
C GLU A 34 6.71 2.71 9.20
N GLU A 35 5.84 1.74 9.52
CA GLU A 35 5.15 1.63 10.83
C GLU A 35 4.25 2.82 11.22
N PHE A 36 3.99 3.74 10.30
CA PHE A 36 3.19 4.92 10.61
C PHE A 36 1.68 4.67 10.49
N TYR A 37 1.29 3.62 9.77
CA TYR A 37 -0.10 3.28 9.57
C TYR A 37 -0.48 2.09 10.43
N TYR A 38 -1.42 2.30 11.30
CA TYR A 38 -2.07 1.22 12.04
C TYR A 38 -3.57 1.32 11.84
N PHE A 39 -4.24 0.20 11.90
CA PHE A 39 -5.69 0.13 11.85
C PHE A 39 -6.23 -0.71 13.00
N THR A 40 -7.46 -0.44 13.35
CA THR A 40 -8.25 -1.26 14.27
C THR A 40 -9.36 -1.93 13.49
N GLN A 41 -9.87 -3.06 13.98
CA GLN A 41 -11.06 -3.67 13.37
C GLN A 41 -12.18 -2.64 13.27
N GLY A 42 -12.51 -2.19 12.05
CA GLY A 42 -13.51 -1.17 11.80
C GLY A 42 -13.15 -0.15 10.71
N ARG A 43 -12.15 -0.42 9.85
CA ARG A 43 -11.77 0.43 8.70
C ARG A 43 -11.28 1.85 9.05
N ILE A 44 -10.71 2.05 10.24
CA ILE A 44 -10.17 3.36 10.61
C ILE A 44 -8.65 3.34 10.44
N ILE A 45 -8.15 4.08 9.46
CA ILE A 45 -6.73 4.39 9.34
C ILE A 45 -6.44 5.59 10.22
N VAL A 46 -5.58 5.44 11.21
CA VAL A 46 -5.17 6.55 12.06
C VAL A 46 -3.69 6.84 11.82
N ARG A 47 -3.40 8.09 11.45
CA ARG A 47 -2.03 8.60 11.28
C ARG A 47 -1.57 9.23 12.60
N GLY A 48 -0.48 8.70 13.19
CA GLY A 48 0.16 9.28 14.38
C GLY A 48 -0.15 8.61 15.72
N LYS A 49 0.49 9.12 16.81
CA LYS A 49 0.41 8.56 18.16
C LYS A 49 -0.90 8.91 18.86
N LYS A 50 -1.92 8.07 18.74
CA LYS A 50 -3.07 8.11 19.68
C LYS A 50 -3.22 6.76 20.35
N SER A 51 -3.48 6.74 21.67
CA SER A 51 -3.68 5.51 22.44
C SER A 51 -5.07 4.93 22.16
N PHE A 52 -5.14 3.64 21.84
CA PHE A 52 -6.39 2.90 21.63
C PHE A 52 -6.41 1.65 22.48
N ARG A 53 -7.62 1.22 22.89
CA ARG A 53 -7.84 0.06 23.78
C ARG A 53 -7.85 -1.30 23.10
N LYS A 54 -7.64 -1.39 21.76
CA LYS A 54 -7.60 -2.66 21.01
C LYS A 54 -6.23 -2.87 20.40
N ASP A 55 -5.88 -4.12 20.12
CA ASP A 55 -4.63 -4.50 19.48
C ASP A 55 -4.46 -3.74 18.16
N LYS A 56 -3.35 -3.01 18.08
CA LYS A 56 -2.97 -2.27 16.89
C LYS A 56 -2.31 -3.24 15.93
N LYS A 57 -2.75 -3.23 14.69
CA LYS A 57 -2.09 -3.93 13.61
C LYS A 57 -1.33 -2.90 12.77
N PHE A 58 -0.07 -3.16 12.50
CA PHE A 58 0.79 -2.30 11.70
C PHE A 58 1.02 -2.96 10.36
N VAL A 59 1.11 -2.16 9.31
CA VAL A 59 1.60 -2.56 7.99
C VAL A 59 2.98 -1.96 7.79
N ASP A 60 3.89 -2.68 7.16
CA ASP A 60 5.23 -2.16 6.92
C ASP A 60 5.18 -0.96 5.98
N TYR A 61 4.46 -1.09 4.85
CA TYR A 61 4.22 0.02 3.93
C TYR A 61 2.77 0.03 3.48
N LEU A 62 2.18 1.21 3.47
CA LEU A 62 0.89 1.47 2.85
C LEU A 62 1.06 2.48 1.73
N LEU A 63 0.90 2.03 0.50
CA LEU A 63 1.06 2.85 -0.69
C LEU A 63 -0.27 3.51 -1.03
N LEU A 64 -0.27 4.84 -1.06
CA LEU A 64 -1.47 5.67 -1.26
C LEU A 64 -1.45 6.33 -2.64
N ARG A 65 -2.64 6.67 -3.13
CA ARG A 65 -2.77 7.55 -4.29
C ARG A 65 -2.12 8.91 -4.00
N GLN A 66 -1.48 9.46 -5.03
CA GLN A 66 -0.77 10.74 -4.92
C GLN A 66 -1.68 11.96 -5.20
N ASP A 67 -2.97 11.77 -5.30
CA ASP A 67 -3.96 12.82 -5.59
C ASP A 67 -4.49 13.57 -4.35
N GLY A 68 -3.92 13.29 -3.18
CA GLY A 68 -4.33 13.89 -1.91
C GLY A 68 -5.54 13.23 -1.24
N THR A 69 -6.17 12.23 -1.86
CA THR A 69 -7.33 11.52 -1.27
C THR A 69 -6.95 10.55 -0.17
N ASN A 70 -5.65 10.21 -0.04
CA ASN A 70 -5.15 9.16 0.85
C ASN A 70 -5.80 7.78 0.61
N THR A 71 -6.24 7.51 -0.62
CA THR A 71 -6.83 6.23 -1.00
C THR A 71 -5.75 5.15 -1.05
N PRO A 72 -5.88 4.04 -0.29
CA PRO A 72 -4.92 2.96 -0.32
C PRO A 72 -4.93 2.21 -1.67
N LEU A 73 -3.76 2.04 -2.28
CA LEU A 73 -3.56 1.28 -3.51
C LEU A 73 -2.94 -0.09 -3.23
N ALA A 74 -1.92 -0.13 -2.37
CA ALA A 74 -1.20 -1.36 -2.09
C ALA A 74 -0.69 -1.42 -0.65
N ILE A 75 -0.45 -2.64 -0.20
CA ILE A 75 0.29 -2.98 1.01
C ILE A 75 1.56 -3.69 0.60
N VAL A 76 2.68 -3.39 1.28
CA VAL A 76 3.90 -4.19 1.19
C VAL A 76 4.24 -4.68 2.59
N GLU A 77 4.40 -5.98 2.74
CA GLU A 77 4.84 -6.67 3.97
C GLU A 77 6.26 -7.17 3.76
N ALA A 78 7.14 -6.85 4.68
CA ALA A 78 8.54 -7.25 4.64
C ALA A 78 8.80 -8.48 5.53
N LYS A 79 9.81 -9.24 5.18
CA LYS A 79 10.38 -10.31 6.00
C LYS A 79 11.90 -10.29 5.89
N ASP A 80 12.58 -10.86 6.88
CA ASP A 80 14.02 -11.09 6.78
C ASP A 80 14.34 -12.15 5.70
N ASN A 81 15.58 -12.19 5.25
CA ASN A 81 16.01 -13.05 4.14
C ASN A 81 16.19 -14.54 4.54
N ASN A 82 15.74 -14.94 5.74
CA ASN A 82 15.60 -16.35 6.13
C ASN A 82 14.22 -16.92 5.78
N HIS A 83 13.30 -16.07 5.36
CA HIS A 83 11.97 -16.42 4.91
C HIS A 83 11.89 -16.35 3.37
N ASP A 84 10.94 -17.08 2.79
CA ASP A 84 10.62 -16.95 1.37
C ASP A 84 10.01 -15.57 1.10
N GLU A 85 10.12 -15.06 -0.14
CA GLU A 85 9.57 -13.75 -0.54
C GLU A 85 8.04 -13.69 -0.41
N GLY A 86 7.36 -14.84 -0.45
CA GLY A 86 5.91 -14.96 -0.21
C GLY A 86 5.53 -15.03 1.27
N ALA A 87 6.50 -15.10 2.18
CA ALA A 87 6.21 -15.13 3.61
C ALA A 87 5.51 -13.85 4.05
N GLY A 88 4.51 -13.99 4.92
CA GLY A 88 3.69 -12.85 5.34
C GLY A 88 2.49 -12.54 4.45
N MET A 89 2.32 -13.19 3.30
CA MET A 89 1.21 -12.93 2.37
C MET A 89 -0.16 -13.08 3.05
N GLN A 90 -0.36 -14.09 3.89
CA GLN A 90 -1.64 -14.27 4.60
C GLN A 90 -1.93 -13.11 5.55
N GLN A 91 -0.92 -12.63 6.26
CA GLN A 91 -1.02 -11.46 7.14
C GLN A 91 -1.35 -10.20 6.33
N ALA A 92 -0.64 -9.98 5.23
CA ALA A 92 -0.85 -8.83 4.35
C ALA A 92 -2.24 -8.85 3.69
N LEU A 93 -2.74 -10.03 3.28
CA LEU A 93 -4.09 -10.21 2.76
C LEU A 93 -5.17 -9.93 3.80
N GLU A 94 -4.96 -10.33 5.07
CA GLU A 94 -5.88 -9.96 6.16
C GLU A 94 -5.96 -8.43 6.28
N TYR A 95 -4.82 -7.74 6.22
CA TYR A 95 -4.77 -6.28 6.26
C TYR A 95 -5.44 -5.65 5.04
N ALA A 96 -5.18 -6.18 3.85
CA ALA A 96 -5.80 -5.72 2.61
C ALA A 96 -7.32 -5.86 2.62
N ASN A 97 -7.85 -6.92 3.22
CA ASN A 97 -9.30 -7.09 3.41
C ASN A 97 -9.91 -6.01 4.30
N HIS A 98 -9.22 -5.64 5.39
CA HIS A 98 -9.71 -4.60 6.29
C HIS A 98 -9.65 -3.20 5.67
N LEU A 99 -8.63 -2.93 4.85
CA LEU A 99 -8.39 -1.63 4.23
C LEU A 99 -9.00 -1.51 2.83
N ASP A 100 -9.60 -2.58 2.29
CA ASP A 100 -10.13 -2.66 0.92
C ASP A 100 -9.08 -2.32 -0.14
N VAL A 101 -7.86 -2.85 0.04
CA VAL A 101 -6.69 -2.59 -0.81
C VAL A 101 -6.63 -3.61 -1.93
N PRO A 102 -6.47 -3.19 -3.21
CA PRO A 102 -6.50 -4.10 -4.36
C PRO A 102 -5.22 -4.90 -4.58
N PHE A 103 -4.05 -4.36 -4.20
CA PHE A 103 -2.77 -5.00 -4.46
C PHE A 103 -2.01 -5.28 -3.18
N VAL A 104 -1.43 -6.46 -3.08
CA VAL A 104 -0.64 -6.89 -1.93
C VAL A 104 0.71 -7.37 -2.39
N PHE A 105 1.75 -6.95 -1.70
CA PHE A 105 3.12 -7.35 -1.99
C PHE A 105 3.76 -7.89 -0.73
N THR A 106 4.60 -8.90 -0.89
CA THR A 106 5.53 -9.36 0.15
C THR A 106 6.94 -9.38 -0.41
N SER A 107 7.94 -9.22 0.44
CA SER A 107 9.34 -9.26 0.02
C SER A 107 10.26 -9.64 1.18
N ASN A 108 11.29 -10.41 0.88
CA ASN A 108 12.44 -10.68 1.75
C ASN A 108 13.71 -9.94 1.28
N GLY A 109 13.56 -9.00 0.36
CA GLY A 109 14.64 -8.22 -0.24
C GLY A 109 15.31 -8.89 -1.44
N ASP A 110 14.89 -10.07 -1.91
CA ASP A 110 15.39 -10.68 -3.15
C ASP A 110 14.49 -10.34 -4.33
N SER A 111 13.19 -10.43 -4.12
CA SER A 111 12.14 -10.09 -5.09
C SER A 111 10.87 -9.69 -4.35
N PHE A 112 9.83 -9.31 -5.08
CA PHE A 112 8.48 -9.18 -4.56
C PHE A 112 7.60 -10.30 -5.06
N VAL A 113 6.71 -10.80 -4.20
CA VAL A 113 5.53 -11.56 -4.63
C VAL A 113 4.34 -10.60 -4.61
N MET A 114 3.77 -10.36 -5.77
CA MET A 114 2.57 -9.55 -5.94
C MET A 114 1.34 -10.45 -5.94
N HIS A 115 0.34 -10.11 -5.17
CA HIS A 115 -0.98 -10.72 -5.17
C HIS A 115 -2.02 -9.71 -5.70
N ASP A 116 -2.63 -10.05 -6.84
CA ASP A 116 -3.68 -9.24 -7.48
C ASP A 116 -5.07 -9.68 -6.99
N ARG A 117 -5.71 -8.85 -6.21
CA ARG A 117 -7.09 -9.06 -5.73
C ARG A 117 -8.15 -8.55 -6.70
N THR A 118 -7.73 -7.89 -7.79
CA THR A 118 -8.65 -7.31 -8.79
C THR A 118 -9.03 -8.30 -9.89
N GLY A 119 -8.19 -9.30 -10.14
CA GLY A 119 -8.32 -10.23 -11.26
C GLY A 119 -7.97 -9.63 -12.62
N LEU A 120 -7.43 -8.40 -12.68
CA LEU A 120 -7.13 -7.71 -13.94
C LEU A 120 -5.88 -8.22 -14.63
N LEU A 121 -4.93 -8.77 -13.88
CA LEU A 121 -3.63 -9.19 -14.40
C LEU A 121 -3.61 -10.63 -14.89
N GLY A 122 -4.72 -11.36 -14.77
CA GLY A 122 -4.88 -12.74 -15.24
C GLY A 122 -4.14 -13.79 -14.41
N LYS A 123 -3.25 -13.37 -13.50
CA LYS A 123 -2.59 -14.24 -12.51
C LYS A 123 -2.85 -13.65 -11.13
N VAL A 124 -3.27 -14.50 -10.21
CA VAL A 124 -3.51 -14.09 -8.81
C VAL A 124 -2.19 -13.71 -8.13
N GLU A 125 -1.14 -14.49 -8.36
CA GLU A 125 0.19 -14.23 -7.82
C GLU A 125 1.27 -14.27 -8.89
N GLN A 126 2.24 -13.38 -8.75
CA GLN A 126 3.42 -13.35 -9.61
C GLN A 126 4.63 -12.79 -8.85
N THR A 127 5.81 -13.37 -9.13
CA THR A 127 7.07 -12.85 -8.63
C THR A 127 7.59 -11.78 -9.59
N ILE A 128 7.99 -10.64 -9.05
CA ILE A 128 8.60 -9.53 -9.80
C ILE A 128 9.94 -9.17 -9.17
N SER A 129 10.91 -8.73 -9.98
CA SER A 129 12.21 -8.28 -9.47
C SER A 129 12.07 -6.96 -8.68
N LEU A 130 13.07 -6.67 -7.84
CA LEU A 130 13.07 -5.39 -7.09
C LEU A 130 13.01 -4.18 -8.03
N ASP A 131 13.65 -4.25 -9.19
CA ASP A 131 13.71 -3.16 -10.17
C ASP A 131 12.44 -3.05 -11.03
N SER A 132 11.51 -4.00 -10.89
CA SER A 132 10.26 -4.04 -11.66
C SER A 132 9.03 -3.77 -10.79
N PHE A 133 9.23 -3.15 -9.61
CA PHE A 133 8.10 -2.76 -8.77
C PHE A 133 7.24 -1.72 -9.51
N PRO A 134 5.91 -1.85 -9.51
CA PRO A 134 5.04 -0.95 -10.26
C PRO A 134 5.08 0.49 -9.70
N SER A 135 5.09 1.45 -10.60
CA SER A 135 5.01 2.87 -10.28
C SER A 135 3.64 3.28 -9.70
N PRO A 136 3.56 4.44 -9.05
CA PRO A 136 2.28 5.00 -8.61
C PRO A 136 1.23 5.09 -9.71
N ASP A 137 1.63 5.56 -10.89
CA ASP A 137 0.74 5.72 -12.04
C ASP A 137 0.20 4.37 -12.56
N GLU A 138 1.05 3.33 -12.59
CA GLU A 138 0.64 1.99 -13.00
C GLU A 138 -0.39 1.41 -12.04
N LEU A 139 -0.17 1.47 -10.73
CA LEU A 139 -1.13 0.98 -9.74
C LEU A 139 -2.40 1.83 -9.71
N GLU A 140 -2.31 3.14 -9.89
CA GLU A 140 -3.48 4.01 -9.99
C GLU A 140 -4.32 3.67 -11.21
N HIS A 141 -3.69 3.44 -12.38
CA HIS A 141 -4.39 3.04 -13.60
C HIS A 141 -5.15 1.73 -13.41
N LEU A 142 -4.52 0.72 -12.81
CA LEU A 142 -5.16 -0.55 -12.49
C LEU A 142 -6.31 -0.39 -11.48
N TYR A 143 -6.14 0.48 -10.46
CA TYR A 143 -7.18 0.79 -9.49
C TYR A 143 -8.41 1.42 -10.15
N ILE A 144 -8.20 2.41 -11.01
CA ILE A 144 -9.27 3.09 -11.74
C ILE A 144 -10.03 2.09 -12.61
N LYS A 145 -9.31 1.23 -13.34
CA LYS A 145 -9.89 0.16 -14.15
C LYS A 145 -10.70 -0.83 -13.32
N TRP A 146 -10.15 -1.25 -12.18
CA TRP A 146 -10.83 -2.17 -11.26
C TRP A 146 -12.14 -1.59 -10.71
N ARG A 147 -12.13 -0.31 -10.36
CA ARG A 147 -13.32 0.38 -9.85
C ARG A 147 -14.34 0.71 -10.93
N GLY A 148 -14.07 0.45 -12.21
CA GLY A 148 -14.95 0.80 -13.32
C GLY A 148 -15.12 2.31 -13.51
N ILE A 149 -14.14 3.09 -13.04
CA ILE A 149 -14.16 4.54 -13.16
C ILE A 149 -13.79 4.88 -14.61
N GLU A 150 -14.76 5.30 -15.42
CA GLU A 150 -14.48 5.78 -16.77
C GLU A 150 -13.63 7.05 -16.71
N VAL A 151 -12.48 7.00 -17.40
CA VAL A 151 -11.40 8.01 -17.35
C VAL A 151 -11.84 9.41 -17.80
N GLY A 152 -13.02 9.57 -18.38
CA GLY A 152 -13.52 10.86 -18.88
C GLY A 152 -14.41 11.65 -17.91
N SER A 153 -15.29 10.98 -17.17
CA SER A 153 -16.33 11.67 -16.37
C SER A 153 -16.10 11.61 -14.86
N ALA A 154 -15.57 10.49 -14.37
CA ALA A 154 -15.43 10.30 -12.92
C ALA A 154 -14.16 10.97 -12.35
N VAL A 155 -13.07 11.08 -13.12
CA VAL A 155 -11.88 11.85 -12.71
C VAL A 155 -12.21 13.35 -12.61
N ALA A 156 -13.05 13.85 -13.51
CA ALA A 156 -13.54 15.22 -13.43
C ALA A 156 -14.42 15.45 -12.19
N LEU A 157 -15.30 14.49 -11.86
CA LEU A 157 -16.15 14.53 -10.66
C LEU A 157 -15.34 14.43 -9.36
N LEU A 158 -14.31 13.58 -9.32
CA LEU A 158 -13.45 13.44 -8.14
C LEU A 158 -12.52 14.65 -7.96
N LYS A 159 -12.18 15.36 -9.03
CA LYS A 159 -11.38 16.60 -9.02
C LYS A 159 -12.21 17.86 -8.90
N THR A 160 -13.53 17.77 -9.03
CA THR A 160 -14.41 18.93 -8.85
C THR A 160 -14.42 19.29 -7.37
N PRO A 161 -14.01 20.51 -6.98
CA PRO A 161 -14.12 20.94 -5.61
C PRO A 161 -15.59 20.80 -5.17
N TYR A 162 -15.80 20.20 -4.01
CA TYR A 162 -17.15 20.11 -3.44
C TYR A 162 -17.76 21.53 -3.40
N HIS A 163 -18.92 21.67 -4.03
CA HIS A 163 -19.59 22.94 -4.05
C HIS A 163 -20.11 23.22 -2.63
N ASP A 164 -19.45 24.13 -1.92
CA ASP A 164 -19.95 24.65 -0.67
C ASP A 164 -21.17 25.54 -0.99
N ASP A 165 -22.34 25.09 -0.57
CA ASP A 165 -23.58 25.82 -0.74
C ASP A 165 -23.70 27.03 0.23
N GLY A 166 -22.61 27.36 0.95
CA GLY A 166 -22.56 28.43 1.94
C GLY A 166 -23.35 28.13 3.22
N SER A 167 -23.86 26.90 3.40
CA SER A 167 -24.63 26.53 4.60
C SER A 167 -23.72 26.23 5.82
N GLY A 168 -22.40 26.24 5.66
CA GLY A 168 -21.42 25.92 6.70
C GLY A 168 -21.42 24.47 7.15
N LYS A 169 -22.20 23.60 6.51
CA LYS A 169 -22.24 22.16 6.79
C LYS A 169 -21.15 21.46 5.99
N LYS A 170 -20.14 20.97 6.66
CA LYS A 170 -19.15 20.11 6.02
C LYS A 170 -19.75 18.72 5.73
N PRO A 171 -19.56 18.17 4.51
CA PRO A 171 -19.99 16.80 4.23
C PRO A 171 -19.39 15.85 5.22
N ARG A 172 -20.20 14.93 5.72
CA ARG A 172 -19.66 13.86 6.56
C ARG A 172 -18.97 12.83 5.66
N TYR A 173 -17.83 12.34 6.10
CA TYR A 173 -16.92 11.41 5.40
C TYR A 173 -17.60 10.13 4.83
N TYR A 174 -18.81 9.82 5.23
CA TYR A 174 -19.58 8.63 4.83
C TYR A 174 -20.83 8.96 3.98
N GLN A 175 -20.94 10.15 3.46
CA GLN A 175 -21.89 10.53 2.43
C GLN A 175 -21.16 10.77 1.11
#